data_eec6e8b069a98f8a34b189e4104639a4
#
_entry.id   eec6e8b069a98f8a34b189e4104639a4
#
_cell.length_a   1.000
_cell.length_b   1.000
_cell.length_c   1.000
_cell.angle_alpha   90.00
_cell.angle_beta   90.00
_cell.angle_gamma   90.00
#
_symmetry.space_group_name_H-M   'P 1'
#
loop_
_entity.id
_entity.type
_entity.pdbx_description
1 polymer ?
#
loop_
_entity_poly.entity_id
_entity_poly.type
_entity_poly.pdbx_seq_one_letter_code
_entity_poly.pdbx_strand_id
1 'polypeptide(L)'
;MKLIYINAKDTSVAEAQVFSLLDYYKKKSKFQQIILLQGYRNKNEIIQIKKKLVNFDIDIYWFKIFPNYSMFNHFTYKKIRKQLDAITIDANTIIHVRGEIYGAMVVRYLKKKEKPLNLLVDIRGVNIEEIQEYYKRRLILKFDKINRFKHAYSILRQDIPITVVSTALKNYLITHHSFKEKNVCINPNISGLQFEFSQEKRNKIRKEYSITDEQIVAVISSSSSVNWQKDYKVIKKLTDLNVMVFNLSLHKVDLPQVINKKIDFNKMPSYLSAADIAVLWRDENIVNQVASPSKFSEFACMGLYVLHNATVQIATEYIQNTQSGKLYKNVDEIDLSDVNVMNSVNRQKFIVNGISKFGIENIAQSYIKKYNEIY
;
A
#
# COMPACT_ATOMS: atom_id res chain seq x y z
N MET A 1 2.23 26.91 -0.44
CA MET A 1 1.36 25.92 0.20
C MET A 1 2.16 25.10 1.21
N LYS A 2 1.59 24.85 2.39
CA LYS A 2 2.15 24.01 3.45
C LYS A 2 1.41 22.67 3.47
N LEU A 3 2.13 21.57 3.65
CA LEU A 3 1.54 20.23 3.81
C LEU A 3 1.76 19.72 5.23
N ILE A 4 0.68 19.36 5.93
CA ILE A 4 0.70 18.60 7.16
C ILE A 4 0.23 17.18 6.84
N TYR A 5 1.12 16.19 6.96
CA TYR A 5 0.77 14.79 6.75
C TYR A 5 0.65 14.08 8.10
N ILE A 6 -0.49 13.44 8.35
CA ILE A 6 -0.73 12.71 9.61
C ILE A 6 -0.72 11.21 9.34
N ASN A 7 0.30 10.54 9.85
CA ASN A 7 0.46 9.08 9.76
C ASN A 7 0.42 8.47 11.16
N ALA A 8 -0.62 7.71 11.44
CA ALA A 8 -0.84 7.17 12.77
C ALA A 8 -0.22 5.78 13.01
N LYS A 9 0.21 5.08 11.95
CA LYS A 9 0.81 3.75 12.11
C LYS A 9 2.16 3.68 11.40
N ASP A 10 3.17 3.16 12.10
CA ASP A 10 4.33 2.60 11.41
C ASP A 10 4.00 1.18 11.00
N THR A 11 4.10 0.95 9.71
CA THR A 11 4.07 -0.37 9.09
C THR A 11 5.13 -0.39 8.02
N SER A 12 5.58 -1.56 7.59
CA SER A 12 6.46 -1.70 6.42
C SER A 12 5.89 -0.99 5.18
N VAL A 13 4.57 -0.87 5.12
CA VAL A 13 3.85 -0.16 4.06
C VAL A 13 4.01 1.36 4.16
N ALA A 14 4.16 1.93 5.37
CA ALA A 14 4.30 3.38 5.54
C ALA A 14 5.59 3.90 4.89
N GLU A 15 6.67 3.12 4.90
CA GLU A 15 7.93 3.48 4.26
C GLU A 15 7.75 3.74 2.76
N ALA A 16 7.13 2.81 2.05
CA ALA A 16 6.87 2.96 0.62
C ALA A 16 5.78 4.00 0.31
N GLN A 17 4.70 4.07 1.11
CA GLN A 17 3.50 4.82 0.77
C GLN A 17 3.48 6.25 1.34
N VAL A 18 4.21 6.52 2.43
CA VAL A 18 4.20 7.82 3.10
C VAL A 18 5.58 8.48 3.01
N PHE A 19 6.61 7.80 3.52
CA PHE A 19 7.93 8.44 3.61
C PHE A 19 8.53 8.71 2.24
N SER A 20 8.45 7.75 1.30
CA SER A 20 8.90 7.97 -0.07
C SER A 20 8.14 9.11 -0.77
N LEU A 21 6.82 9.25 -0.51
CA LEU A 21 6.01 10.33 -1.07
C LEU A 21 6.44 11.70 -0.52
N LEU A 22 6.66 11.81 0.78
CA LEU A 22 7.09 13.06 1.41
C LEU A 22 8.51 13.45 0.98
N ASP A 23 9.43 12.48 0.85
CA ASP A 23 10.77 12.67 0.31
C ASP A 23 10.72 13.18 -1.13
N TYR A 24 9.88 12.56 -1.97
CA TYR A 24 9.66 13.03 -3.34
C TYR A 24 9.18 14.49 -3.37
N TYR A 25 8.19 14.85 -2.53
CA TYR A 25 7.70 16.22 -2.45
C TYR A 25 8.78 17.21 -2.02
N LYS A 26 9.61 16.84 -1.04
CA LYS A 26 10.72 17.69 -0.57
C LYS A 26 11.77 17.88 -1.66
N LYS A 27 12.23 16.80 -2.27
CA LYS A 27 13.24 16.84 -3.36
C LYS A 27 12.79 17.63 -4.58
N LYS A 28 11.50 17.61 -4.87
CA LYS A 28 10.92 18.36 -6.01
C LYS A 28 10.38 19.75 -5.61
N SER A 29 10.65 20.20 -4.39
CA SER A 29 10.23 21.51 -3.86
C SER A 29 8.75 21.83 -4.09
N LYS A 30 7.88 20.80 -3.92
CA LYS A 30 6.43 20.91 -4.20
C LYS A 30 5.68 21.73 -3.15
N PHE A 31 6.23 21.85 -1.95
CA PHE A 31 5.66 22.58 -0.83
C PHE A 31 6.71 23.49 -0.18
N GLN A 32 6.30 24.65 0.32
CA GLN A 32 7.16 25.54 1.10
C GLN A 32 7.59 24.90 2.42
N GLN A 33 6.69 24.15 3.04
CA GLN A 33 6.95 23.41 4.27
C GLN A 33 6.20 22.07 4.25
N ILE A 34 6.87 21.01 4.70
CA ILE A 34 6.28 19.71 4.91
C ILE A 34 6.43 19.34 6.38
N ILE A 35 5.33 19.04 7.03
CA ILE A 35 5.27 18.63 8.43
C ILE A 35 4.68 17.21 8.49
N LEU A 36 5.40 16.29 9.12
CA LEU A 36 4.89 14.95 9.39
C LEU A 36 4.48 14.86 10.87
N LEU A 37 3.18 14.64 11.12
CA LEU A 37 2.71 14.19 12.43
C LEU A 37 2.75 12.66 12.46
N GLN A 38 3.74 12.09 13.14
CA GLN A 38 3.95 10.66 13.21
C GLN A 38 3.47 10.08 14.54
N GLY A 39 2.54 9.13 14.45
CA GLY A 39 2.06 8.38 15.59
C GLY A 39 3.02 7.26 16.01
N TYR A 40 3.04 6.96 17.33
CA TYR A 40 3.79 5.84 17.90
C TYR A 40 3.04 5.23 19.10
N ARG A 41 3.30 3.95 19.39
CA ARG A 41 2.73 3.25 20.56
C ARG A 41 3.72 3.13 21.70
N ASN A 42 4.97 2.86 21.38
CA ASN A 42 6.04 2.65 22.37
C ASN A 42 7.36 3.29 21.89
N LYS A 43 8.35 3.36 22.81
CA LYS A 43 9.65 3.99 22.53
C LYS A 43 10.45 3.28 21.42
N ASN A 44 10.31 1.96 21.29
CA ASN A 44 11.02 1.20 20.27
C ASN A 44 10.54 1.56 18.85
N GLU A 45 9.23 1.79 18.67
CA GLU A 45 8.70 2.28 17.40
C GLU A 45 9.31 3.62 16.99
N ILE A 46 9.48 4.57 17.94
CA ILE A 46 10.13 5.86 17.64
C ILE A 46 11.55 5.64 17.12
N ILE A 47 12.33 4.76 17.76
CA ILE A 47 13.72 4.48 17.35
C ILE A 47 13.74 3.90 15.94
N GLN A 48 12.86 2.95 15.65
CA GLN A 48 12.78 2.32 14.32
C GLN A 48 12.36 3.33 13.23
N ILE A 49 11.35 4.17 13.52
CA ILE A 49 10.88 5.18 12.58
C ILE A 49 11.95 6.25 12.36
N LYS A 50 12.64 6.70 13.42
CA LYS A 50 13.73 7.66 13.29
C LYS A 50 14.86 7.15 12.38
N LYS A 51 15.21 5.87 12.47
CA LYS A 51 16.21 5.26 11.55
C LYS A 51 15.79 5.34 10.09
N LYS A 52 14.49 5.20 9.81
CA LYS A 52 13.94 5.31 8.45
C LYS A 52 13.90 6.75 7.93
N LEU A 53 13.80 7.71 8.84
CA LEU A 53 13.64 9.13 8.53
C LEU A 53 14.94 9.94 8.66
N VAL A 54 16.06 9.31 8.92
CA VAL A 54 17.37 9.96 9.17
C VAL A 54 17.78 10.92 8.04
N ASN A 55 17.46 10.59 6.80
CA ASN A 55 17.84 11.38 5.63
C ASN A 55 16.72 12.30 5.11
N PHE A 56 15.63 12.44 5.89
CA PHE A 56 14.48 13.24 5.47
C PHE A 56 14.56 14.61 6.12
N ASP A 57 14.72 15.64 5.31
CA ASP A 57 14.72 17.04 5.74
C ASP A 57 13.28 17.59 5.78
N ILE A 58 12.49 17.10 6.76
CA ILE A 58 11.12 17.53 7.04
C ILE A 58 10.90 17.70 8.54
N ASP A 59 9.96 18.57 8.94
CA ASP A 59 9.59 18.75 10.33
C ASP A 59 8.77 17.56 10.84
N ILE A 60 9.19 16.92 11.94
CA ILE A 60 8.51 15.75 12.49
C ILE A 60 7.99 16.03 13.89
N TYR A 61 6.68 15.93 14.06
CA TYR A 61 5.98 15.99 15.34
C TYR A 61 5.48 14.62 15.75
N TRP A 62 5.69 14.23 17.00
CA TRP A 62 5.37 12.91 17.49
C TRP A 62 4.14 12.93 18.38
N PHE A 63 3.22 11.97 18.18
CA PHE A 63 2.09 11.80 19.09
C PHE A 63 1.88 10.35 19.49
N LYS A 64 1.55 10.14 20.77
CA LYS A 64 1.29 8.80 21.31
C LYS A 64 -0.08 8.31 20.87
N ILE A 65 -0.12 7.07 20.37
CA ILE A 65 -1.35 6.36 20.02
C ILE A 65 -1.68 5.40 21.16
N PHE A 66 -2.93 5.43 21.58
CA PHE A 66 -3.48 4.51 22.55
C PHE A 66 -4.14 3.30 21.88
N PRO A 67 -4.44 2.21 22.62
CA PRO A 67 -5.08 1.03 22.05
C PRO A 67 -6.35 1.37 21.25
N ASN A 68 -6.58 0.61 20.19
CA ASN A 68 -7.67 0.87 19.22
C ASN A 68 -9.06 0.46 19.75
N TYR A 69 -9.50 1.06 20.87
CA TYR A 69 -10.83 0.91 21.45
C TYR A 69 -11.43 2.29 21.74
N SER A 70 -12.78 2.39 21.74
CA SER A 70 -13.51 3.66 21.88
C SER A 70 -13.10 4.43 23.13
N MET A 71 -12.94 3.74 24.25
CA MET A 71 -12.52 4.33 25.52
C MET A 71 -11.18 5.08 25.46
N PHE A 72 -10.29 4.71 24.53
CA PHE A 72 -8.98 5.35 24.36
C PHE A 72 -8.94 6.42 23.25
N ASN A 73 -10.02 6.59 22.47
CA ASN A 73 -10.09 7.59 21.41
C ASN A 73 -9.80 9.00 21.91
N HIS A 74 -10.36 9.34 23.06
CA HIS A 74 -10.17 10.66 23.66
C HIS A 74 -8.69 10.97 23.97
N PHE A 75 -7.94 9.99 24.48
CA PHE A 75 -6.52 10.17 24.77
C PHE A 75 -5.70 10.36 23.51
N THR A 76 -5.95 9.55 22.45
CA THR A 76 -5.30 9.74 21.15
C THR A 76 -5.64 11.10 20.53
N TYR A 77 -6.93 11.49 20.57
CA TYR A 77 -7.38 12.79 20.09
C TYR A 77 -6.69 13.96 20.83
N LYS A 78 -6.57 13.90 22.17
CA LYS A 78 -5.84 14.92 22.95
C LYS A 78 -4.37 15.05 22.49
N LYS A 79 -3.71 13.93 22.16
CA LYS A 79 -2.31 13.97 21.69
C LYS A 79 -2.19 14.59 20.29
N ILE A 80 -3.08 14.23 19.37
CA ILE A 80 -3.13 14.84 18.02
C ILE A 80 -3.41 16.34 18.15
N ARG A 81 -4.43 16.71 18.94
CA ARG A 81 -4.80 18.11 19.18
C ARG A 81 -3.62 18.94 19.68
N LYS A 82 -2.89 18.43 20.68
CA LYS A 82 -1.70 19.12 21.23
C LYS A 82 -0.67 19.45 20.15
N GLN A 83 -0.45 18.55 19.20
CA GLN A 83 0.48 18.80 18.09
C GLN A 83 -0.08 19.82 17.10
N LEU A 84 -1.37 19.69 16.75
CA LEU A 84 -2.02 20.62 15.83
C LEU A 84 -2.15 22.04 16.43
N ASP A 85 -2.34 22.16 17.76
CA ASP A 85 -2.34 23.46 18.47
C ASP A 85 -0.95 24.15 18.44
N ALA A 86 0.14 23.38 18.26
CA ALA A 86 1.51 23.89 18.14
C ALA A 86 1.90 24.29 16.72
N ILE A 87 1.05 24.03 15.72
CA ILE A 87 1.32 24.31 14.31
C ILE A 87 0.35 25.36 13.82
N THR A 88 0.86 26.37 13.13
CA THR A 88 0.01 27.37 12.46
C THR A 88 -0.73 26.69 11.30
N ILE A 89 -2.06 26.65 11.38
CA ILE A 89 -2.97 26.16 10.34
C ILE A 89 -3.76 27.37 9.82
N ASP A 90 -3.53 27.72 8.57
CA ASP A 90 -4.13 28.84 7.85
C ASP A 90 -4.76 28.37 6.53
N ALA A 91 -5.26 29.30 5.73
CA ALA A 91 -5.85 29.01 4.42
C ALA A 91 -4.85 28.34 3.45
N ASN A 92 -3.54 28.59 3.59
CA ASN A 92 -2.48 28.01 2.74
C ASN A 92 -2.01 26.62 3.21
N THR A 93 -2.69 26.04 4.20
CA THR A 93 -2.32 24.74 4.80
C THR A 93 -3.23 23.64 4.31
N ILE A 94 -2.66 22.58 3.70
CA ILE A 94 -3.34 21.34 3.38
C ILE A 94 -3.00 20.31 4.46
N ILE A 95 -4.01 19.60 4.93
CA ILE A 95 -3.84 18.47 5.87
C ILE A 95 -4.19 17.18 5.17
N HIS A 96 -3.26 16.24 5.09
CA HIS A 96 -3.50 14.91 4.54
C HIS A 96 -3.43 13.88 5.68
N VAL A 97 -4.50 13.14 5.89
CA VAL A 97 -4.60 12.18 7.01
C VAL A 97 -4.75 10.76 6.49
N ARG A 98 -3.86 9.89 6.91
CA ARG A 98 -3.96 8.47 6.61
C ARG A 98 -4.84 7.74 7.63
N GLY A 99 -5.99 7.25 7.17
CA GLY A 99 -6.94 6.46 7.95
C GLY A 99 -8.14 7.24 8.49
N GLU A 100 -9.28 6.58 8.47
CA GLU A 100 -10.62 7.13 8.68
C GLU A 100 -10.81 7.70 10.09
N ILE A 101 -10.38 6.94 11.10
CA ILE A 101 -10.57 7.33 12.51
C ILE A 101 -9.81 8.61 12.82
N TYR A 102 -8.58 8.72 12.32
CA TYR A 102 -7.75 9.91 12.51
C TYR A 102 -8.25 11.08 11.65
N GLY A 103 -8.73 10.78 10.43
CA GLY A 103 -9.42 11.77 9.59
C GLY A 103 -10.62 12.39 10.32
N ALA A 104 -11.48 11.57 10.90
CA ALA A 104 -12.64 12.04 11.68
C ALA A 104 -12.22 12.87 12.91
N MET A 105 -11.13 12.50 13.58
CA MET A 105 -10.58 13.28 14.70
C MET A 105 -10.10 14.66 14.24
N VAL A 106 -9.44 14.75 13.09
CA VAL A 106 -8.95 16.01 12.53
C VAL A 106 -10.11 16.89 12.07
N VAL A 107 -11.13 16.34 11.40
CA VAL A 107 -12.36 17.08 11.05
C VAL A 107 -12.98 17.71 12.30
N ARG A 108 -13.13 16.93 13.38
CA ARG A 108 -13.66 17.43 14.65
C ARG A 108 -12.80 18.55 15.25
N TYR A 109 -11.49 18.43 15.15
CA TYR A 109 -10.55 19.47 15.61
C TYR A 109 -10.73 20.76 14.82
N LEU A 110 -10.68 20.69 13.48
CA LEU A 110 -10.78 21.87 12.60
C LEU A 110 -12.11 22.58 12.78
N LYS A 111 -13.22 21.85 12.80
CA LYS A 111 -14.57 22.44 13.08
C LYS A 111 -14.62 23.11 14.44
N LYS A 112 -14.09 22.48 15.50
CA LYS A 112 -14.10 23.07 16.86
C LYS A 112 -13.24 24.33 16.98
N LYS A 113 -12.19 24.46 16.16
CA LYS A 113 -11.24 25.58 16.17
C LYS A 113 -11.52 26.61 15.07
N GLU A 114 -12.63 26.43 14.33
CA GLU A 114 -13.02 27.29 13.19
C GLU A 114 -11.87 27.49 12.19
N LYS A 115 -11.11 26.41 11.95
CA LYS A 115 -10.00 26.38 10.99
C LYS A 115 -10.50 25.94 9.61
N PRO A 116 -9.81 26.34 8.52
CA PRO A 116 -10.12 25.86 7.17
C PRO A 116 -10.15 24.32 7.09
N LEU A 117 -11.14 23.76 6.37
CA LEU A 117 -11.29 22.33 6.15
C LEU A 117 -10.50 21.84 4.91
N ASN A 118 -9.32 22.40 4.67
CA ASN A 118 -8.42 21.97 3.60
C ASN A 118 -7.80 20.60 3.96
N LEU A 119 -8.63 19.57 3.91
CA LEU A 119 -8.35 18.24 4.42
C LEU A 119 -8.60 17.18 3.35
N LEU A 120 -7.65 16.25 3.22
CA LEU A 120 -7.78 15.02 2.44
C LEU A 120 -7.62 13.82 3.38
N VAL A 121 -8.55 12.87 3.32
CA VAL A 121 -8.48 11.64 4.12
C VAL A 121 -8.26 10.43 3.23
N ASP A 122 -7.27 9.62 3.58
CA ASP A 122 -6.82 8.48 2.79
C ASP A 122 -7.38 7.17 3.38
N ILE A 123 -8.30 6.52 2.66
CA ILE A 123 -8.94 5.26 3.02
C ILE A 123 -8.33 4.13 2.18
N ARG A 124 -7.72 3.14 2.84
CA ARG A 124 -6.90 2.13 2.18
C ARG A 124 -7.50 0.73 2.12
N GLY A 125 -8.71 0.54 2.63
CA GLY A 125 -9.38 -0.76 2.64
C GLY A 125 -10.73 -0.70 3.33
N VAL A 126 -11.39 -1.83 3.40
CA VAL A 126 -12.70 -2.04 4.02
C VAL A 126 -12.51 -2.53 5.46
N ASN A 127 -12.12 -1.62 6.35
CA ASN A 127 -11.72 -1.95 7.73
C ASN A 127 -12.84 -2.60 8.55
N ILE A 128 -14.10 -2.30 8.27
CA ILE A 128 -15.26 -2.91 8.95
C ILE A 128 -15.34 -4.39 8.58
N GLU A 129 -15.28 -4.69 7.30
CA GLU A 129 -15.36 -6.04 6.74
C GLU A 129 -14.11 -6.86 7.12
N GLU A 130 -12.94 -6.23 7.11
CA GLU A 130 -11.70 -6.85 7.59
C GLU A 130 -11.81 -7.27 9.06
N ILE A 131 -12.41 -6.44 9.91
CA ILE A 131 -12.68 -6.78 11.31
C ILE A 131 -13.73 -7.89 11.39
N GLN A 132 -14.76 -7.88 10.56
CA GLN A 132 -15.77 -8.92 10.53
C GLN A 132 -15.18 -10.28 10.16
N GLU A 133 -14.31 -10.32 9.18
CA GLU A 133 -13.71 -11.54 8.63
C GLU A 133 -12.60 -12.10 9.54
N TYR A 134 -11.67 -11.26 9.95
CA TYR A 134 -10.42 -11.73 10.55
C TYR A 134 -10.27 -11.49 12.05
N TYR A 135 -11.16 -10.69 12.68
CA TYR A 135 -11.03 -10.41 14.11
C TYR A 135 -11.69 -11.49 14.97
N LYS A 136 -10.89 -12.43 15.48
CA LYS A 136 -11.34 -13.61 16.25
C LYS A 136 -11.49 -13.39 17.77
N ARG A 137 -11.31 -12.16 18.26
CA ARG A 137 -11.40 -11.84 19.70
C ARG A 137 -12.87 -11.66 20.15
N ARG A 138 -13.08 -11.46 21.49
CA ARG A 138 -14.40 -11.29 22.13
C ARG A 138 -15.32 -10.38 21.33
N LEU A 139 -16.58 -10.78 21.18
CA LEU A 139 -17.61 -10.09 20.39
C LEU A 139 -17.73 -8.60 20.75
N ILE A 140 -17.74 -8.26 22.05
CA ILE A 140 -17.82 -6.87 22.53
C ILE A 140 -16.70 -6.00 21.94
N LEU A 141 -15.46 -6.51 21.89
CA LEU A 141 -14.32 -5.77 21.32
C LEU A 141 -14.42 -5.65 19.80
N LYS A 142 -15.02 -6.63 19.14
CA LYS A 142 -15.32 -6.61 17.70
C LYS A 142 -16.33 -5.51 17.39
N PHE A 143 -17.44 -5.47 18.12
CA PHE A 143 -18.48 -4.43 17.98
C PHE A 143 -17.92 -3.03 18.25
N ASP A 144 -17.14 -2.85 19.31
CA ASP A 144 -16.52 -1.56 19.62
C ASP A 144 -15.66 -1.05 18.45
N LYS A 145 -14.83 -1.92 17.85
CA LYS A 145 -14.01 -1.54 16.71
C LYS A 145 -14.83 -1.18 15.48
N ILE A 146 -15.86 -1.97 15.15
CA ILE A 146 -16.77 -1.70 14.03
C ILE A 146 -17.47 -0.36 14.24
N ASN A 147 -18.01 -0.10 15.41
CA ASN A 147 -18.71 1.15 15.71
C ASN A 147 -17.81 2.38 15.60
N ARG A 148 -16.52 2.27 15.95
CA ARG A 148 -15.54 3.35 15.73
C ARG A 148 -15.40 3.71 14.25
N PHE A 149 -15.33 2.71 13.35
CA PHE A 149 -15.26 2.96 11.91
C PHE A 149 -16.58 3.51 11.37
N LYS A 150 -17.72 2.96 11.79
CA LYS A 150 -19.04 3.51 11.43
C LYS A 150 -19.19 4.97 11.85
N HIS A 151 -18.74 5.33 13.05
CA HIS A 151 -18.73 6.71 13.52
C HIS A 151 -17.76 7.59 12.68
N ALA A 152 -16.58 7.10 12.36
CA ALA A 152 -15.67 7.83 11.49
C ALA A 152 -16.29 8.07 10.10
N TYR A 153 -16.89 7.05 9.49
CA TYR A 153 -17.59 7.18 8.21
C TYR A 153 -18.75 8.18 8.26
N SER A 154 -19.54 8.20 9.36
CA SER A 154 -20.65 9.18 9.51
C SER A 154 -20.16 10.64 9.50
N ILE A 155 -18.92 10.89 9.91
CA ILE A 155 -18.30 12.22 9.86
C ILE A 155 -17.73 12.49 8.45
N LEU A 156 -16.99 11.53 7.88
CA LEU A 156 -16.25 11.73 6.63
C LEU A 156 -17.15 11.83 5.40
N ARG A 157 -18.28 11.14 5.36
CA ARG A 157 -19.26 11.23 4.24
C ARG A 157 -19.93 12.60 4.11
N GLN A 158 -19.74 13.48 5.11
CA GLN A 158 -20.27 14.86 5.12
C GLN A 158 -19.36 15.83 4.37
N ASP A 159 -19.22 15.63 3.05
CA ASP A 159 -18.46 16.51 2.13
C ASP A 159 -16.95 16.64 2.40
N ILE A 160 -16.35 15.65 3.08
CA ILE A 160 -14.90 15.59 3.23
C ILE A 160 -14.29 14.89 2.01
N PRO A 161 -13.32 15.52 1.31
CA PRO A 161 -12.56 14.85 0.26
C PRO A 161 -11.80 13.63 0.78
N ILE A 162 -11.94 12.51 0.08
CA ILE A 162 -11.24 11.27 0.41
C ILE A 162 -10.49 10.72 -0.78
N THR A 163 -9.41 9.99 -0.52
CA THR A 163 -8.77 9.15 -1.51
C THR A 163 -8.95 7.68 -1.16
N VAL A 164 -9.05 6.85 -2.19
CA VAL A 164 -9.15 5.40 -2.09
C VAL A 164 -8.16 4.73 -3.03
N VAL A 165 -7.86 3.46 -2.80
CA VAL A 165 -6.78 2.77 -3.51
C VAL A 165 -7.20 2.12 -4.83
N SER A 166 -8.49 1.96 -5.07
CA SER A 166 -9.02 1.27 -6.26
C SER A 166 -10.42 1.73 -6.63
N THR A 167 -10.82 1.51 -7.88
CA THR A 167 -12.19 1.70 -8.35
C THR A 167 -13.17 0.84 -7.54
N ALA A 168 -12.79 -0.39 -7.23
CA ALA A 168 -13.58 -1.28 -6.42
C ALA A 168 -13.86 -0.72 -5.03
N LEU A 169 -12.84 -0.16 -4.35
CA LEU A 169 -13.03 0.46 -3.04
C LEU A 169 -13.90 1.72 -3.14
N LYS A 170 -13.71 2.55 -4.18
CA LYS A 170 -14.58 3.70 -4.44
C LYS A 170 -16.03 3.28 -4.52
N ASN A 171 -16.35 2.32 -5.40
CA ASN A 171 -17.70 1.84 -5.62
C ASN A 171 -18.28 1.23 -4.33
N TYR A 172 -17.48 0.45 -3.61
CA TYR A 172 -17.90 -0.16 -2.35
C TYR A 172 -18.29 0.88 -1.29
N LEU A 173 -17.50 1.93 -1.11
CA LEU A 173 -17.81 3.00 -0.16
C LEU A 173 -19.05 3.80 -0.55
N ILE A 174 -19.26 4.04 -1.84
CA ILE A 174 -20.47 4.72 -2.34
C ILE A 174 -21.71 3.87 -2.08
N THR A 175 -21.69 2.59 -2.45
CA THR A 175 -22.88 1.71 -2.38
C THR A 175 -23.21 1.26 -0.96
N HIS A 176 -22.19 0.95 -0.12
CA HIS A 176 -22.43 0.36 1.21
C HIS A 176 -22.29 1.34 2.37
N HIS A 177 -21.59 2.47 2.16
CA HIS A 177 -21.35 3.45 3.22
C HIS A 177 -21.81 4.87 2.89
N SER A 178 -22.52 5.05 1.77
CA SER A 178 -23.16 6.32 1.36
C SER A 178 -22.17 7.50 1.24
N PHE A 179 -20.95 7.24 0.78
CA PHE A 179 -20.03 8.31 0.41
C PHE A 179 -20.49 8.96 -0.91
N LYS A 180 -20.32 10.28 -1.03
CA LYS A 180 -20.66 11.01 -2.25
C LYS A 180 -19.56 10.81 -3.28
N GLU A 181 -19.94 10.40 -4.49
CA GLU A 181 -18.97 10.09 -5.56
C GLU A 181 -18.01 11.23 -5.86
N LYS A 182 -18.51 12.48 -5.92
CA LYS A 182 -17.72 13.70 -6.18
C LYS A 182 -16.57 13.92 -5.18
N ASN A 183 -16.69 13.37 -3.97
CA ASN A 183 -15.70 13.52 -2.91
C ASN A 183 -14.65 12.41 -2.90
N VAL A 184 -14.82 11.34 -3.72
CA VAL A 184 -13.95 10.16 -3.70
C VAL A 184 -13.06 10.14 -4.94
N CYS A 185 -11.76 10.31 -4.77
CA CYS A 185 -10.78 10.14 -5.83
C CYS A 185 -9.95 8.85 -5.63
N ILE A 186 -9.36 8.34 -6.71
CA ILE A 186 -8.61 7.09 -6.70
C ILE A 186 -7.12 7.41 -6.78
N ASN A 187 -6.36 6.93 -5.78
CA ASN A 187 -4.90 6.94 -5.77
C ASN A 187 -4.38 5.56 -5.32
N PRO A 188 -3.92 4.73 -6.23
CA PRO A 188 -3.37 3.41 -5.93
C PRO A 188 -2.17 3.46 -4.99
N ASN A 189 -1.78 2.30 -4.47
CA ASN A 189 -0.53 2.20 -3.73
C ASN A 189 0.67 2.46 -4.65
N ILE A 190 1.64 3.19 -4.10
CA ILE A 190 2.84 3.64 -4.81
C ILE A 190 3.87 2.52 -4.84
N SER A 191 4.58 2.37 -5.96
CA SER A 191 5.88 1.72 -5.99
C SER A 191 6.95 2.76 -5.64
N GLY A 192 7.82 2.44 -4.65
CA GLY A 192 8.90 3.35 -4.26
C GLY A 192 9.96 3.50 -5.38
N LEU A 193 10.71 4.61 -5.36
CA LEU A 193 11.76 4.89 -6.36
C LEU A 193 12.84 3.81 -6.47
N GLN A 194 13.09 3.05 -5.39
CA GLN A 194 14.07 1.97 -5.40
C GLN A 194 13.65 0.75 -6.24
N PHE A 195 12.38 0.64 -6.61
CA PHE A 195 11.86 -0.43 -7.47
C PHE A 195 12.08 -0.08 -8.94
N GLU A 196 13.32 -0.18 -9.33
CA GLU A 196 13.81 -0.01 -10.69
C GLU A 196 14.53 -1.28 -11.13
N PHE A 197 14.18 -1.78 -12.32
CA PHE A 197 14.83 -2.95 -12.91
C PHE A 197 16.31 -2.68 -13.17
N SER A 198 17.17 -3.63 -12.81
CA SER A 198 18.60 -3.57 -13.06
C SER A 198 19.11 -4.90 -13.58
N GLN A 199 19.67 -4.90 -14.78
CA GLN A 199 20.31 -6.08 -15.37
C GLN A 199 21.50 -6.55 -14.55
N GLU A 200 22.28 -5.64 -13.96
CA GLU A 200 23.39 -5.99 -13.06
C GLU A 200 22.89 -6.76 -11.83
N LYS A 201 21.84 -6.24 -11.16
CA LYS A 201 21.23 -6.92 -10.01
C LYS A 201 20.65 -8.27 -10.39
N ARG A 202 20.02 -8.38 -11.58
CA ARG A 202 19.53 -9.63 -12.12
C ARG A 202 20.64 -10.65 -12.24
N ASN A 203 21.70 -10.30 -12.96
CA ASN A 203 22.84 -11.18 -13.19
C ASN A 203 23.50 -11.62 -11.88
N LYS A 204 23.66 -10.68 -10.94
CA LYS A 204 24.26 -10.97 -9.62
C LYS A 204 23.45 -12.01 -8.83
N ILE A 205 22.14 -11.82 -8.70
CA ILE A 205 21.29 -12.76 -7.96
C ILE A 205 21.19 -14.10 -8.68
N ARG A 206 21.03 -14.11 -10.01
CA ARG A 206 20.97 -15.38 -10.75
C ARG A 206 22.26 -16.19 -10.61
N LYS A 207 23.42 -15.52 -10.66
CA LYS A 207 24.72 -16.15 -10.42
C LYS A 207 24.85 -16.70 -8.99
N GLU A 208 24.38 -15.95 -7.97
CA GLU A 208 24.40 -16.38 -6.55
C GLU A 208 23.69 -17.73 -6.35
N TYR A 209 22.62 -17.98 -7.12
CA TYR A 209 21.81 -19.20 -7.02
C TYR A 209 22.02 -20.19 -8.17
N SER A 210 23.06 -19.99 -9.01
CA SER A 210 23.36 -20.86 -10.17
C SER A 210 22.18 -21.00 -11.15
N ILE A 211 21.40 -19.94 -11.33
CA ILE A 211 20.23 -19.88 -12.23
C ILE A 211 20.72 -19.46 -13.61
N THR A 212 20.44 -20.28 -14.65
CA THR A 212 20.78 -19.92 -16.04
C THR A 212 19.80 -18.94 -16.65
N ASP A 213 20.15 -18.36 -17.81
CA ASP A 213 19.28 -17.37 -18.47
C ASP A 213 17.99 -17.98 -19.00
N GLU A 214 18.00 -19.29 -19.34
CA GLU A 214 16.85 -20.03 -19.86
C GLU A 214 15.88 -20.46 -18.75
N GLN A 215 16.34 -20.50 -17.49
CA GLN A 215 15.48 -20.86 -16.38
C GLN A 215 14.50 -19.75 -16.02
N ILE A 216 13.24 -20.08 -15.98
CA ILE A 216 12.17 -19.17 -15.54
C ILE A 216 12.19 -19.06 -14.01
N VAL A 217 12.12 -17.86 -13.50
CA VAL A 217 12.12 -17.57 -12.07
C VAL A 217 10.84 -16.83 -11.68
N ALA A 218 10.08 -17.44 -10.78
CA ALA A 218 8.91 -16.80 -10.16
C ALA A 218 9.28 -16.21 -8.80
N VAL A 219 8.62 -15.13 -8.41
CA VAL A 219 8.72 -14.55 -7.08
C VAL A 219 7.36 -14.50 -6.38
N ILE A 220 7.34 -14.94 -5.13
CA ILE A 220 6.19 -14.81 -4.23
C ILE A 220 6.65 -14.02 -3.01
N SER A 221 5.92 -12.95 -2.70
CA SER A 221 6.27 -12.07 -1.58
C SER A 221 5.05 -11.74 -0.73
N SER A 222 5.07 -12.18 0.53
CA SER A 222 4.06 -11.89 1.52
C SER A 222 4.69 -11.49 2.84
N SER A 223 4.27 -10.36 3.41
CA SER A 223 4.70 -9.90 4.73
C SER A 223 3.71 -10.25 5.85
N SER A 224 2.62 -10.92 5.52
CA SER A 224 1.54 -11.25 6.46
C SER A 224 1.53 -12.73 6.83
N SER A 225 1.29 -13.02 8.10
CA SER A 225 1.00 -14.36 8.62
C SER A 225 -0.49 -14.74 8.51
N VAL A 226 -1.29 -13.93 7.84
CA VAL A 226 -2.73 -14.13 7.72
C VAL A 226 -3.04 -15.20 6.66
N ASN A 227 -3.95 -16.12 6.97
CA ASN A 227 -4.29 -17.29 6.16
C ASN A 227 -4.84 -17.01 4.74
N TRP A 228 -5.16 -15.78 4.41
CA TRP A 228 -5.70 -15.39 3.09
C TRP A 228 -4.67 -15.46 1.93
N GLN A 229 -3.38 -15.67 2.26
CA GLN A 229 -2.29 -15.70 1.28
C GLN A 229 -1.72 -17.11 1.15
N LYS A 230 -2.58 -18.08 0.81
CA LYS A 230 -2.17 -19.47 0.66
C LYS A 230 -1.48 -19.70 -0.68
N ASP A 231 -0.19 -19.41 -0.70
CA ASP A 231 0.62 -19.51 -1.92
C ASP A 231 1.10 -20.94 -2.22
N TYR A 232 0.95 -21.89 -1.27
CA TYR A 232 1.54 -23.24 -1.38
C TYR A 232 1.14 -24.01 -2.65
N LYS A 233 -0.16 -24.01 -2.99
CA LYS A 233 -0.65 -24.72 -4.19
C LYS A 233 -0.06 -24.14 -5.47
N VAL A 234 0.07 -22.83 -5.53
CA VAL A 234 0.67 -22.14 -6.68
C VAL A 234 2.15 -22.43 -6.76
N ILE A 235 2.86 -22.39 -5.63
CA ILE A 235 4.29 -22.74 -5.56
C ILE A 235 4.51 -24.16 -6.07
N LYS A 236 3.72 -25.13 -5.56
CA LYS A 236 3.81 -26.52 -6.01
C LYS A 236 3.59 -26.65 -7.51
N LYS A 237 2.54 -26.03 -8.05
CA LYS A 237 2.26 -26.06 -9.49
C LYS A 237 3.42 -25.48 -10.32
N LEU A 238 4.02 -24.38 -9.86
CA LEU A 238 5.17 -23.79 -10.54
C LEU A 238 6.40 -24.70 -10.52
N THR A 239 6.68 -25.33 -9.38
CA THR A 239 7.81 -26.29 -9.30
C THR A 239 7.55 -27.55 -10.14
N ASP A 240 6.30 -28.04 -10.23
CA ASP A 240 5.92 -29.15 -11.13
C ASP A 240 6.13 -28.79 -12.62
N LEU A 241 6.12 -27.47 -12.95
CA LEU A 241 6.43 -26.94 -14.28
C LEU A 241 7.90 -26.54 -14.45
N ASN A 242 8.78 -26.98 -13.56
CA ASN A 242 10.23 -26.71 -13.58
C ASN A 242 10.61 -25.23 -13.42
N VAL A 243 9.78 -24.43 -12.73
CA VAL A 243 10.05 -23.02 -12.43
C VAL A 243 10.77 -22.90 -11.10
N MET A 244 11.86 -22.13 -11.08
CA MET A 244 12.51 -21.73 -9.84
C MET A 244 11.66 -20.71 -9.09
N VAL A 245 11.50 -20.85 -7.78
CA VAL A 245 10.65 -19.94 -6.99
C VAL A 245 11.44 -19.27 -5.88
N PHE A 246 11.54 -17.94 -5.93
CA PHE A 246 11.92 -17.14 -4.78
C PHE A 246 10.71 -16.95 -3.86
N ASN A 247 10.66 -17.73 -2.80
CA ASN A 247 9.68 -17.57 -1.74
C ASN A 247 10.20 -16.56 -0.71
N LEU A 248 9.79 -15.30 -0.86
CA LEU A 248 10.16 -14.17 -0.01
C LEU A 248 9.08 -13.91 1.08
N SER A 249 8.24 -14.90 1.33
CA SER A 249 7.19 -14.84 2.36
C SER A 249 7.71 -15.33 3.72
N LEU A 250 6.90 -15.14 4.77
CA LEU A 250 7.24 -15.59 6.12
C LEU A 250 7.15 -17.12 6.29
N HIS A 251 6.36 -17.77 5.46
CA HIS A 251 6.16 -19.22 5.52
C HIS A 251 7.13 -19.92 4.59
N LYS A 252 7.92 -20.83 5.15
CA LYS A 252 8.80 -21.68 4.36
C LYS A 252 7.98 -22.76 3.63
N VAL A 253 8.40 -23.07 2.42
CA VAL A 253 7.87 -24.15 1.60
C VAL A 253 9.03 -25.07 1.26
N ASP A 254 8.97 -26.31 1.71
CA ASP A 254 9.99 -27.33 1.48
C ASP A 254 9.64 -28.13 0.22
N LEU A 255 10.06 -27.61 -0.91
CA LEU A 255 9.92 -28.22 -2.23
C LEU A 255 11.21 -28.00 -3.02
N PRO A 256 11.57 -28.92 -3.94
CA PRO A 256 12.63 -28.67 -4.92
C PRO A 256 12.43 -27.33 -5.63
N GLN A 257 13.51 -26.67 -6.02
CA GLN A 257 13.49 -25.41 -6.76
C GLN A 257 12.88 -24.21 -6.00
N VAL A 258 12.57 -24.34 -4.69
CA VAL A 258 12.10 -23.24 -3.85
C VAL A 258 13.22 -22.69 -2.98
N ILE A 259 13.56 -21.44 -3.22
CA ILE A 259 14.54 -20.70 -2.42
C ILE A 259 13.78 -19.84 -1.41
N ASN A 260 13.73 -20.33 -0.16
CA ASN A 260 13.10 -19.60 0.94
C ASN A 260 14.05 -18.55 1.49
N LYS A 261 13.69 -17.27 1.38
CA LYS A 261 14.55 -16.18 1.85
C LYS A 261 13.74 -15.10 2.54
N LYS A 262 14.17 -14.73 3.75
CA LYS A 262 13.71 -13.50 4.38
C LYS A 262 14.68 -12.40 4.00
N ILE A 263 14.19 -11.38 3.31
CA ILE A 263 15.02 -10.27 2.82
C ILE A 263 14.53 -8.93 3.37
N ASP A 264 15.46 -8.01 3.52
CA ASP A 264 15.15 -6.63 3.86
C ASP A 264 14.52 -5.91 2.67
N PHE A 265 13.71 -4.89 2.95
CA PHE A 265 12.98 -4.13 1.93
C PHE A 265 13.89 -3.55 0.84
N ASN A 266 15.07 -3.04 1.21
CA ASN A 266 16.04 -2.48 0.27
C ASN A 266 16.72 -3.52 -0.65
N LYS A 267 16.69 -4.81 -0.30
CA LYS A 267 17.17 -5.91 -1.15
C LYS A 267 16.09 -6.45 -2.08
N MET A 268 14.82 -6.14 -1.83
CA MET A 268 13.69 -6.61 -2.64
C MET A 268 13.87 -6.32 -4.13
N PRO A 269 14.28 -5.10 -4.58
CA PRO A 269 14.47 -4.83 -6.00
C PRO A 269 15.45 -5.75 -6.71
N SER A 270 16.47 -6.25 -6.01
CA SER A 270 17.44 -7.19 -6.60
C SER A 270 16.82 -8.55 -6.92
N TYR A 271 15.99 -9.09 -6.01
CA TYR A 271 15.29 -10.34 -6.24
C TYR A 271 14.19 -10.18 -7.30
N LEU A 272 13.48 -9.05 -7.31
CA LEU A 272 12.49 -8.75 -8.35
C LEU A 272 13.14 -8.57 -9.72
N SER A 273 14.36 -8.01 -9.79
CA SER A 273 15.11 -7.95 -11.06
C SER A 273 15.49 -9.35 -11.57
N ALA A 274 15.81 -10.28 -10.65
CA ALA A 274 16.19 -11.65 -11.02
C ALA A 274 15.00 -12.52 -11.46
N ALA A 275 13.79 -12.17 -11.04
CA ALA A 275 12.59 -12.89 -11.41
C ALA A 275 12.05 -12.49 -12.80
N ASP A 276 11.26 -13.36 -13.40
CA ASP A 276 10.53 -13.18 -14.66
C ASP A 276 9.02 -13.06 -14.39
N ILE A 277 8.54 -13.82 -13.40
CA ILE A 277 7.15 -13.94 -13.02
C ILE A 277 6.96 -13.44 -11.59
N ALA A 278 5.82 -12.81 -11.34
CA ALA A 278 5.34 -12.56 -9.98
C ALA A 278 3.99 -13.25 -9.77
N VAL A 279 3.76 -13.75 -8.56
CA VAL A 279 2.49 -14.37 -8.19
C VAL A 279 1.70 -13.45 -7.28
N LEU A 280 0.46 -13.17 -7.67
CA LEU A 280 -0.54 -12.49 -6.85
C LEU A 280 -1.79 -13.36 -6.73
N TRP A 281 -1.78 -14.29 -5.79
CA TRP A 281 -2.88 -15.21 -5.54
C TRP A 281 -3.55 -14.89 -4.21
N ARG A 282 -4.86 -14.65 -4.21
CA ARG A 282 -5.59 -14.18 -3.03
C ARG A 282 -6.89 -14.96 -2.85
N ASP A 283 -7.31 -15.17 -1.59
CA ASP A 283 -8.63 -15.71 -1.28
C ASP A 283 -9.72 -14.75 -1.76
N GLU A 284 -10.80 -15.31 -2.29
CA GLU A 284 -11.93 -14.54 -2.81
C GLU A 284 -12.78 -14.01 -1.65
N ASN A 285 -12.60 -12.73 -1.36
CA ASN A 285 -13.39 -11.97 -0.39
C ASN A 285 -13.30 -10.47 -0.69
N ILE A 286 -14.21 -9.71 -0.11
CA ILE A 286 -14.30 -8.26 -0.37
C ILE A 286 -13.03 -7.50 0.03
N VAL A 287 -12.33 -7.93 1.08
CA VAL A 287 -11.10 -7.28 1.56
C VAL A 287 -10.00 -7.34 0.49
N ASN A 288 -9.88 -8.48 -0.18
CA ASN A 288 -8.93 -8.68 -1.28
C ASN A 288 -9.41 -8.02 -2.58
N GLN A 289 -10.72 -8.10 -2.90
CA GLN A 289 -11.28 -7.53 -4.13
C GLN A 289 -11.01 -6.02 -4.25
N VAL A 290 -11.21 -5.28 -3.16
CA VAL A 290 -11.04 -3.82 -3.14
C VAL A 290 -9.59 -3.36 -2.90
N ALA A 291 -8.70 -4.26 -2.53
CA ALA A 291 -7.33 -3.93 -2.16
C ALA A 291 -6.50 -3.39 -3.35
N SER A 292 -5.48 -2.61 -3.01
CA SER A 292 -4.34 -2.31 -3.92
C SER A 292 -3.05 -2.76 -3.21
N PRO A 293 -2.63 -4.01 -3.41
CA PRO A 293 -1.44 -4.52 -2.74
C PRO A 293 -0.19 -3.76 -3.20
N SER A 294 0.62 -3.25 -2.28
CA SER A 294 1.88 -2.57 -2.63
C SER A 294 2.83 -3.47 -3.41
N LYS A 295 2.82 -4.78 -3.12
CA LYS A 295 3.60 -5.77 -3.86
C LYS A 295 3.22 -5.82 -5.34
N PHE A 296 1.93 -5.69 -5.67
CA PHE A 296 1.51 -5.61 -7.06
C PHE A 296 2.05 -4.37 -7.77
N SER A 297 2.01 -3.21 -7.11
CA SER A 297 2.60 -1.98 -7.67
C SER A 297 4.11 -2.13 -7.90
N GLU A 298 4.81 -2.78 -6.97
CA GLU A 298 6.24 -3.10 -7.10
C GLU A 298 6.48 -4.06 -8.28
N PHE A 299 5.70 -5.14 -8.42
CA PHE A 299 5.81 -6.09 -9.53
C PHE A 299 5.58 -5.43 -10.89
N ALA A 300 4.53 -4.60 -11.00
CA ALA A 300 4.21 -3.88 -12.23
C ALA A 300 5.34 -2.91 -12.64
N CYS A 301 5.88 -2.12 -11.68
CA CYS A 301 6.98 -1.20 -11.98
C CYS A 301 8.30 -1.90 -12.29
N MET A 302 8.49 -3.13 -11.81
CA MET A 302 9.65 -3.97 -12.16
C MET A 302 9.47 -4.75 -13.48
N GLY A 303 8.31 -4.62 -14.12
CA GLY A 303 8.01 -5.27 -15.39
C GLY A 303 7.89 -6.79 -15.31
N LEU A 304 7.43 -7.31 -14.17
CA LEU A 304 7.21 -8.74 -14.00
C LEU A 304 5.89 -9.17 -14.67
N TYR A 305 5.88 -10.38 -15.25
CA TYR A 305 4.67 -11.01 -15.74
C TYR A 305 3.88 -11.57 -14.55
N VAL A 306 2.63 -11.14 -14.35
CA VAL A 306 1.88 -11.44 -13.14
C VAL A 306 0.89 -12.58 -13.34
N LEU A 307 1.05 -13.67 -12.59
CA LEU A 307 0.03 -14.74 -12.49
C LEU A 307 -0.97 -14.35 -11.39
N HIS A 308 -2.24 -14.25 -11.77
CA HIS A 308 -3.28 -13.72 -10.88
C HIS A 308 -4.59 -14.50 -10.98
N ASN A 309 -5.26 -14.73 -9.84
CA ASN A 309 -6.55 -15.41 -9.79
C ASN A 309 -7.77 -14.47 -9.88
N ALA A 310 -7.60 -13.31 -10.50
CA ALA A 310 -8.64 -12.30 -10.74
C ALA A 310 -9.33 -11.72 -9.49
N THR A 311 -8.89 -12.08 -8.28
CA THR A 311 -9.54 -11.60 -7.04
C THR A 311 -9.32 -10.10 -6.81
N VAL A 312 -8.09 -9.61 -6.99
CA VAL A 312 -7.75 -8.19 -6.75
C VAL A 312 -8.10 -7.38 -7.98
N GLN A 313 -9.19 -6.60 -7.93
CA GLN A 313 -9.75 -5.95 -9.13
C GLN A 313 -8.79 -5.00 -9.82
N ILE A 314 -8.04 -4.17 -9.08
CA ILE A 314 -7.07 -3.24 -9.68
C ILE A 314 -5.96 -3.97 -10.45
N ALA A 315 -5.55 -5.15 -9.98
CA ALA A 315 -4.58 -6.00 -10.68
C ALA A 315 -5.20 -6.64 -11.91
N THR A 316 -6.43 -7.12 -11.80
CA THR A 316 -7.21 -7.69 -12.92
C THR A 316 -7.36 -6.69 -14.06
N GLU A 317 -7.86 -5.47 -13.75
CA GLU A 317 -8.02 -4.39 -14.74
C GLU A 317 -6.66 -4.01 -15.37
N TYR A 318 -5.60 -3.91 -14.58
CA TYR A 318 -4.28 -3.58 -15.10
C TYR A 318 -3.74 -4.66 -16.04
N ILE A 319 -3.82 -5.95 -15.66
CA ILE A 319 -3.35 -7.07 -16.48
C ILE A 319 -4.14 -7.14 -17.79
N GLN A 320 -5.46 -6.99 -17.76
CA GLN A 320 -6.29 -6.99 -18.96
C GLN A 320 -5.93 -5.86 -19.94
N ASN A 321 -5.66 -4.65 -19.42
CA ASN A 321 -5.34 -3.49 -20.23
C ASN A 321 -3.91 -3.50 -20.78
N THR A 322 -2.96 -4.12 -20.09
CA THR A 322 -1.53 -4.05 -20.44
C THR A 322 -0.96 -5.36 -20.96
N GLN A 323 -1.70 -6.46 -20.79
CA GLN A 323 -1.25 -7.83 -21.09
C GLN A 323 0.05 -8.21 -20.36
N SER A 324 0.33 -7.57 -19.20
CA SER A 324 1.51 -7.83 -18.39
C SER A 324 1.33 -9.00 -17.40
N GLY A 325 0.47 -9.95 -17.73
CA GLY A 325 0.18 -11.11 -16.91
C GLY A 325 -0.97 -11.92 -17.48
N LYS A 326 -1.34 -12.97 -16.79
CA LYS A 326 -2.46 -13.85 -17.15
C LYS A 326 -3.37 -14.08 -15.95
N LEU A 327 -4.67 -14.15 -16.23
CA LEU A 327 -5.70 -14.41 -15.24
C LEU A 327 -6.11 -15.89 -15.31
N TYR A 328 -6.22 -16.50 -14.14
CA TYR A 328 -6.59 -17.92 -14.00
C TYR A 328 -7.81 -18.04 -13.07
N LYS A 329 -8.67 -19.03 -13.32
CA LYS A 329 -9.77 -19.37 -12.42
C LYS A 329 -9.29 -20.29 -11.29
N ASN A 330 -8.39 -21.19 -11.61
CA ASN A 330 -7.80 -22.11 -10.65
C ASN A 330 -6.31 -22.36 -10.92
N VAL A 331 -5.62 -22.97 -9.97
CA VAL A 331 -4.17 -23.22 -10.03
C VAL A 331 -3.79 -24.18 -11.14
N ASP A 332 -4.66 -25.14 -11.47
CA ASP A 332 -4.36 -26.20 -12.44
C ASP A 332 -4.29 -25.66 -13.88
N GLU A 333 -4.92 -24.52 -14.15
CA GLU A 333 -4.89 -23.81 -15.43
C GLU A 333 -3.57 -23.07 -15.69
N ILE A 334 -2.65 -23.00 -14.71
CA ILE A 334 -1.39 -22.30 -14.91
C ILE A 334 -0.61 -22.96 -16.03
N ASP A 335 -0.37 -22.21 -17.09
CA ASP A 335 0.43 -22.57 -18.25
C ASP A 335 1.50 -21.49 -18.46
N LEU A 336 2.72 -21.95 -18.63
CA LEU A 336 3.87 -21.07 -18.79
C LEU A 336 4.28 -20.84 -20.24
N SER A 337 3.52 -21.38 -21.21
CA SER A 337 3.80 -21.15 -22.63
C SER A 337 3.85 -19.66 -22.99
N ASP A 338 2.99 -18.85 -22.34
CA ASP A 338 2.95 -17.39 -22.52
C ASP A 338 4.17 -16.68 -21.93
N VAL A 339 4.86 -17.30 -20.94
CA VAL A 339 6.00 -16.68 -20.26
C VAL A 339 7.27 -16.78 -21.10
N ASN A 340 7.39 -17.78 -21.94
CA ASN A 340 8.51 -17.95 -22.88
C ASN A 340 8.61 -16.79 -23.89
N VAL A 341 7.56 -15.96 -24.00
CA VAL A 341 7.51 -14.75 -24.84
C VAL A 341 8.13 -13.53 -24.14
N MET A 342 8.50 -13.62 -22.84
CA MET A 342 9.10 -12.51 -22.10
C MET A 342 10.54 -12.23 -22.54
N ASN A 343 10.65 -11.54 -23.65
CA ASN A 343 11.91 -10.93 -24.07
C ASN A 343 12.12 -9.56 -23.38
N SER A 344 13.31 -9.00 -23.51
CA SER A 344 13.65 -7.70 -22.93
C SER A 344 12.73 -6.57 -23.39
N VAL A 345 12.17 -6.67 -24.60
CA VAL A 345 11.26 -5.68 -25.18
C VAL A 345 9.91 -5.68 -24.44
N ASN A 346 9.35 -6.87 -24.17
CA ASN A 346 8.10 -6.98 -23.42
C ASN A 346 8.25 -6.47 -21.98
N ARG A 347 9.36 -6.79 -21.30
CA ARG A 347 9.64 -6.31 -19.96
C ARG A 347 9.69 -4.79 -19.90
N GLN A 348 10.36 -4.14 -20.85
CA GLN A 348 10.43 -2.67 -20.90
C GLN A 348 9.06 -2.03 -21.08
N LYS A 349 8.22 -2.60 -21.95
CA LYS A 349 6.82 -2.16 -22.11
C LYS A 349 6.04 -2.27 -20.80
N PHE A 350 6.21 -3.37 -20.06
CA PHE A 350 5.55 -3.57 -18.78
C PHE A 350 6.05 -2.58 -17.72
N ILE A 351 7.34 -2.28 -17.66
CA ILE A 351 7.93 -1.26 -16.80
C ILE A 351 7.28 0.10 -17.06
N VAL A 352 7.22 0.54 -18.32
CA VAL A 352 6.61 1.83 -18.69
C VAL A 352 5.15 1.90 -18.24
N ASN A 353 4.37 0.85 -18.48
CA ASN A 353 2.97 0.77 -18.05
C ASN A 353 2.85 0.78 -16.51
N GLY A 354 3.72 0.05 -15.82
CA GLY A 354 3.74 0.00 -14.35
C GLY A 354 4.06 1.35 -13.72
N ILE A 355 5.10 2.02 -14.21
CA ILE A 355 5.49 3.36 -13.75
C ILE A 355 4.38 4.38 -14.04
N SER A 356 3.75 4.32 -15.22
CA SER A 356 2.62 5.19 -15.56
C SER A 356 1.44 5.05 -14.58
N LYS A 357 1.17 3.84 -14.09
CA LYS A 357 0.02 3.60 -13.19
C LYS A 357 0.36 3.72 -11.72
N PHE A 358 1.54 3.24 -11.29
CA PHE A 358 1.91 3.05 -9.87
C PHE A 358 3.20 3.79 -9.47
N GLY A 359 3.87 4.44 -10.40
CA GLY A 359 5.07 5.20 -10.13
C GLY A 359 4.80 6.39 -9.21
N ILE A 360 5.76 6.68 -8.34
CA ILE A 360 5.63 7.72 -7.32
C ILE A 360 5.34 9.10 -7.91
N GLU A 361 5.91 9.42 -9.07
CA GLU A 361 5.72 10.72 -9.72
C GLU A 361 4.26 10.93 -10.12
N ASN A 362 3.65 9.96 -10.81
CA ASN A 362 2.27 10.08 -11.27
C ASN A 362 1.28 10.12 -10.10
N ILE A 363 1.49 9.30 -9.08
CA ILE A 363 0.65 9.31 -7.88
C ILE A 363 0.81 10.62 -7.10
N ALA A 364 2.04 11.12 -6.97
CA ALA A 364 2.31 12.41 -6.33
C ALA A 364 1.62 13.58 -7.06
N GLN A 365 1.65 13.60 -8.40
CA GLN A 365 0.95 14.61 -9.20
C GLN A 365 -0.57 14.51 -9.03
N SER A 366 -1.11 13.30 -8.98
CA SER A 366 -2.54 13.08 -8.71
C SER A 366 -2.96 13.66 -7.35
N TYR A 367 -2.15 13.46 -6.30
CA TYR A 367 -2.40 14.08 -5.00
C TYR A 367 -2.28 15.60 -5.05
N ILE A 368 -1.26 16.16 -5.72
CA ILE A 368 -1.09 17.61 -5.86
C ILE A 368 -2.29 18.23 -6.57
N LYS A 369 -2.78 17.60 -7.66
CA LYS A 369 -4.00 18.06 -8.32
C LYS A 369 -5.16 18.09 -7.33
N LYS A 370 -5.34 17.05 -6.53
CA LYS A 370 -6.41 17.00 -5.53
C LYS A 370 -6.24 18.04 -4.42
N TYR A 371 -5.02 18.32 -3.98
CA TYR A 371 -4.77 19.39 -3.01
C TYR A 371 -5.16 20.75 -3.56
N ASN A 372 -4.87 21.02 -4.83
CA ASN A 372 -5.25 22.28 -5.49
C ASN A 372 -6.77 22.43 -5.66
N GLU A 373 -7.52 21.34 -5.76
CA GLU A 373 -8.99 21.36 -5.80
C GLU A 373 -9.62 21.60 -4.42
N ILE A 374 -8.92 21.28 -3.34
CA ILE A 374 -9.36 21.44 -1.95
C ILE A 374 -9.02 22.85 -1.43
N TYR A 375 -7.94 23.42 -1.94
CA TYR A 375 -7.43 24.76 -1.65
C TYR A 375 -8.26 25.85 -2.34
#